data_5c031fdad53ec8a28479fff5c818bb5e
#
_entry.id   5c031fdad53ec8a28479fff5c818bb5e
#
_cell.length_a   1.000
_cell.length_b   1.000
_cell.length_c   1.000
_cell.angle_alpha   90.00
_cell.angle_beta   90.00
_cell.angle_gamma   90.00
#
_symmetry.space_group_name_H-M   'P 1'
#
loop_
_entity.id
_entity.type
_entity.pdbx_description
1 polymer ?
#
loop_
_entity_poly.entity_id
_entity_poly.type
_entity_poly.pdbx_seq_one_letter_code
_entity_poly.pdbx_strand_id
1 'polypeptide(L)'
;MKNNIVLRRGVEADLPQVLSLIQELAVYERAPDAVTNTLAAMQRDGFGPAPIFSFFVLENAAAEIIGLALFYTAYSTWKGRMLYLEDLVVTEAARRGGFGRLLFDAVVAEARATGAVRLKWQVLDWNEPAIGFYRKLGAIIETEWLNGNLDTTQLAEYAVAPAATMAAAPETGSSL
;
A
#
# COMPACT_ATOMS: atom_id res chain seq x y z
N MET A 1 -32.23 5.81 -1.53
CA MET A 1 -31.81 4.44 -1.95
C MET A 1 -30.45 4.21 -1.35
N LYS A 2 -30.26 3.23 -0.45
CA LYS A 2 -28.92 2.86 0.07
C LYS A 2 -28.14 2.31 -1.12
N ASN A 3 -27.13 3.05 -1.58
CA ASN A 3 -26.22 2.58 -2.60
C ASN A 3 -25.64 1.25 -2.10
N ASN A 4 -25.85 0.19 -2.86
CA ASN A 4 -25.36 -1.15 -2.55
C ASN A 4 -23.84 -1.12 -2.80
N ILE A 5 -23.06 -0.78 -1.75
CA ILE A 5 -21.61 -0.75 -1.78
C ILE A 5 -21.10 -2.06 -1.19
N VAL A 6 -20.26 -2.75 -1.92
CA VAL A 6 -19.63 -4.01 -1.52
C VAL A 6 -18.17 -3.77 -1.23
N LEU A 7 -17.75 -4.08 -0.01
CA LEU A 7 -16.34 -4.19 0.37
C LEU A 7 -15.89 -5.62 0.08
N ARG A 8 -14.87 -5.79 -0.73
CA ARG A 8 -14.30 -7.10 -1.05
C ARG A 8 -12.79 -7.05 -1.28
N ARG A 9 -12.16 -8.21 -1.22
CA ARG A 9 -10.77 -8.35 -1.68
C ARG A 9 -10.72 -8.06 -3.18
N GLY A 10 -9.68 -7.37 -3.61
CA GLY A 10 -9.45 -7.08 -5.02
C GLY A 10 -9.00 -8.33 -5.79
N VAL A 11 -9.32 -8.33 -7.06
CA VAL A 11 -8.93 -9.35 -8.04
C VAL A 11 -8.20 -8.70 -9.21
N GLU A 12 -7.54 -9.51 -10.03
CA GLU A 12 -6.75 -9.01 -11.17
C GLU A 12 -7.57 -8.13 -12.13
N ALA A 13 -8.83 -8.49 -12.35
CA ALA A 13 -9.74 -7.75 -13.23
C ALA A 13 -10.03 -6.31 -12.74
N ASP A 14 -9.80 -6.01 -11.47
CA ASP A 14 -9.99 -4.66 -10.92
C ASP A 14 -8.85 -3.70 -11.27
N LEU A 15 -7.68 -4.22 -11.63
CA LEU A 15 -6.46 -3.43 -11.79
C LEU A 15 -6.59 -2.22 -12.73
N PRO A 16 -7.34 -2.25 -13.84
CA PRO A 16 -7.54 -1.05 -14.66
C PRO A 16 -8.20 0.09 -13.89
N GLN A 17 -9.23 -0.21 -13.09
CA GLN A 17 -9.93 0.79 -12.28
C GLN A 17 -9.08 1.20 -11.05
N VAL A 18 -8.34 0.27 -10.47
CA VAL A 18 -7.38 0.53 -9.39
C VAL A 18 -6.30 1.51 -9.85
N LEU A 19 -5.71 1.30 -11.03
CA LEU A 19 -4.72 2.23 -11.59
C LEU A 19 -5.30 3.63 -11.81
N SER A 20 -6.57 3.72 -12.23
CA SER A 20 -7.26 5.00 -12.35
C SER A 20 -7.45 5.71 -11.00
N LEU A 21 -7.75 4.97 -9.93
CA LEU A 21 -7.84 5.54 -8.57
C LEU A 21 -6.46 5.98 -8.04
N ILE A 22 -5.40 5.25 -8.34
CA ILE A 22 -4.02 5.64 -8.01
C ILE A 22 -3.66 6.95 -8.73
N GLN A 23 -4.05 7.10 -10.00
CA GLN A 23 -3.86 8.35 -10.73
C GLN A 23 -4.69 9.50 -10.13
N GLU A 24 -5.93 9.26 -9.70
CA GLU A 24 -6.75 10.25 -8.98
C GLU A 24 -6.05 10.70 -7.67
N LEU A 25 -5.46 9.76 -6.95
CA LEU A 25 -4.70 10.04 -5.73
C LEU A 25 -3.47 10.90 -6.04
N ALA A 26 -2.70 10.57 -7.06
CA ALA A 26 -1.53 11.34 -7.48
C ALA A 26 -1.89 12.79 -7.86
N VAL A 27 -3.00 12.98 -8.57
CA VAL A 27 -3.53 14.34 -8.86
C VAL A 27 -3.87 15.08 -7.57
N TYR A 28 -4.56 14.43 -6.63
CA TYR A 28 -4.88 15.00 -5.33
C TYR A 28 -3.63 15.40 -4.55
N GLU A 29 -2.59 14.57 -4.62
CA GLU A 29 -1.29 14.77 -3.97
C GLU A 29 -0.36 15.74 -4.71
N ARG A 30 -0.85 16.40 -5.76
CA ARG A 30 -0.12 17.41 -6.58
C ARG A 30 1.08 16.83 -7.34
N ALA A 31 1.03 15.54 -7.66
CA ALA A 31 2.07 14.80 -8.37
C ALA A 31 1.48 14.01 -9.56
N PRO A 32 0.73 14.64 -10.49
CA PRO A 32 -0.03 13.93 -11.54
C PRO A 32 0.86 13.10 -12.47
N ASP A 33 2.12 13.47 -12.62
CA ASP A 33 3.08 12.82 -13.52
C ASP A 33 3.96 11.77 -12.78
N ALA A 34 3.72 11.54 -11.48
CA ALA A 34 4.53 10.61 -10.69
C ALA A 34 4.20 9.13 -10.94
N VAL A 35 3.00 8.83 -11.44
CA VAL A 35 2.55 7.45 -11.68
C VAL A 35 3.15 6.95 -13.00
N THR A 36 4.26 6.24 -12.90
CA THR A 36 4.94 5.57 -14.02
C THR A 36 4.70 4.07 -14.05
N ASN A 37 4.02 3.53 -13.02
CA ASN A 37 3.66 2.12 -12.95
C ASN A 37 2.66 1.75 -14.05
N THR A 38 2.70 0.49 -14.49
CA THR A 38 1.88 -0.01 -15.59
C THR A 38 0.96 -1.13 -15.15
N LEU A 39 -0.13 -1.32 -15.87
CA LEU A 39 -1.04 -2.44 -15.65
C LEU A 39 -0.31 -3.79 -15.68
N ALA A 40 0.59 -3.98 -16.65
CA ALA A 40 1.37 -5.22 -16.77
C ALA A 40 2.29 -5.46 -15.56
N ALA A 41 2.90 -4.40 -15.02
CA ALA A 41 3.69 -4.51 -13.80
C ALA A 41 2.82 -4.85 -12.59
N MET A 42 1.67 -4.21 -12.44
CA MET A 42 0.73 -4.52 -11.35
C MET A 42 0.19 -5.97 -11.44
N GLN A 43 -0.08 -6.48 -12.64
CA GLN A 43 -0.49 -7.87 -12.84
C GLN A 43 0.61 -8.83 -12.39
N ARG A 44 1.85 -8.62 -12.85
CA ARG A 44 3.00 -9.44 -12.45
C ARG A 44 3.22 -9.43 -10.93
N ASP A 45 3.19 -8.24 -10.34
CA ASP A 45 3.57 -8.02 -8.95
C ASP A 45 2.44 -8.33 -7.95
N GLY A 46 1.19 -8.27 -8.37
CA GLY A 46 0.03 -8.56 -7.51
C GLY A 46 -0.58 -9.94 -7.71
N PHE A 47 -0.43 -10.52 -8.93
CA PHE A 47 -1.11 -11.76 -9.31
C PHE A 47 -0.20 -12.79 -10.00
N GLY A 48 1.09 -12.50 -10.12
CA GLY A 48 2.09 -13.43 -10.60
C GLY A 48 2.43 -14.53 -9.58
N PRO A 49 3.47 -15.33 -9.86
CA PRO A 49 3.85 -16.48 -9.01
C PRO A 49 4.27 -16.11 -7.58
N ALA A 50 4.73 -14.87 -7.37
CA ALA A 50 5.16 -14.37 -6.07
C ALA A 50 4.56 -12.97 -5.82
N PRO A 51 3.27 -12.87 -5.51
CA PRO A 51 2.62 -11.59 -5.32
C PRO A 51 3.19 -10.84 -4.12
N ILE A 52 3.49 -9.54 -4.31
CA ILE A 52 4.10 -8.70 -3.27
C ILE A 52 3.12 -7.72 -2.63
N PHE A 53 1.91 -7.55 -3.17
CA PHE A 53 0.86 -6.74 -2.56
C PHE A 53 -0.51 -7.40 -2.63
N SER A 54 -1.43 -6.88 -1.84
CA SER A 54 -2.86 -7.21 -1.86
C SER A 54 -3.67 -5.93 -1.69
N PHE A 55 -4.96 -5.98 -2.01
CA PHE A 55 -5.81 -4.81 -1.82
C PHE A 55 -7.26 -5.19 -1.54
N PHE A 56 -7.97 -4.25 -0.92
CA PHE A 56 -9.42 -4.24 -0.81
C PHE A 56 -9.99 -3.15 -1.70
N VAL A 57 -11.18 -3.39 -2.22
CA VAL A 57 -11.94 -2.43 -3.02
C VAL A 57 -13.33 -2.22 -2.47
N LEU A 58 -13.88 -1.04 -2.75
CA LEU A 58 -15.29 -0.74 -2.60
C LEU A 58 -15.91 -0.64 -3.98
N GLU A 59 -16.84 -1.53 -4.26
CA GLU A 59 -17.57 -1.60 -5.53
C GLU A 59 -19.00 -1.08 -5.34
N ASN A 60 -19.44 -0.23 -6.23
CA ASN A 60 -20.82 0.25 -6.24
C ASN A 60 -21.74 -0.66 -7.07
N ALA A 61 -23.05 -0.37 -7.09
CA ALA A 61 -24.06 -1.14 -7.81
C ALA A 61 -23.88 -1.16 -9.35
N ALA A 62 -23.06 -0.26 -9.89
CA ALA A 62 -22.72 -0.21 -11.32
C ALA A 62 -21.39 -0.96 -11.63
N ALA A 63 -20.86 -1.74 -10.68
CA ALA A 63 -19.58 -2.42 -10.77
C ALA A 63 -18.39 -1.45 -10.95
N GLU A 64 -18.52 -0.21 -10.47
CA GLU A 64 -17.42 0.75 -10.46
C GLU A 64 -16.67 0.66 -9.13
N ILE A 65 -15.36 0.67 -9.19
CA ILE A 65 -14.49 0.71 -8.00
C ILE A 65 -14.38 2.16 -7.53
N ILE A 66 -14.98 2.45 -6.39
CA ILE A 66 -15.04 3.80 -5.81
C ILE A 66 -14.08 3.99 -4.64
N GLY A 67 -13.34 2.96 -4.27
CA GLY A 67 -12.36 3.04 -3.19
C GLY A 67 -11.40 1.87 -3.20
N LEU A 68 -10.19 2.13 -2.71
CA LEU A 68 -9.05 1.22 -2.69
C LEU A 68 -8.33 1.33 -1.35
N ALA A 69 -7.88 0.20 -0.83
CA ALA A 69 -6.84 0.10 0.18
C ALA A 69 -5.82 -0.94 -0.27
N LEU A 70 -4.64 -0.51 -0.71
CA LEU A 70 -3.54 -1.37 -1.16
C LEU A 70 -2.52 -1.51 -0.03
N PHE A 71 -2.09 -2.73 0.24
CA PHE A 71 -1.18 -3.03 1.36
C PHE A 71 -0.29 -4.23 1.06
N TYR A 72 0.80 -4.33 1.81
CA TYR A 72 1.74 -5.46 1.75
C TYR A 72 2.35 -5.79 3.10
N THR A 73 2.95 -6.98 3.21
CA THR A 73 3.70 -7.37 4.40
C THR A 73 5.06 -6.68 4.41
N ALA A 74 5.36 -5.99 5.51
CA ALA A 74 6.67 -5.41 5.78
C ALA A 74 7.22 -5.99 7.10
N TYR A 75 8.48 -5.71 7.40
CA TYR A 75 9.13 -6.20 8.60
C TYR A 75 9.84 -5.07 9.36
N SER A 76 9.57 -5.00 10.64
CA SER A 76 10.29 -4.12 11.55
C SER A 76 11.26 -4.94 12.39
N THR A 77 12.55 -4.63 12.31
CA THR A 77 13.55 -5.30 13.16
C THR A 77 13.29 -5.10 14.65
N TRP A 78 12.56 -4.06 15.02
CA TRP A 78 12.23 -3.76 16.43
C TRP A 78 10.92 -4.39 16.89
N LYS A 79 9.96 -4.61 15.98
CA LYS A 79 8.60 -5.01 16.36
C LYS A 79 8.18 -6.34 15.75
N GLY A 80 8.79 -6.77 14.64
CA GLY A 80 8.42 -7.97 13.93
C GLY A 80 7.57 -7.69 12.68
N ARG A 81 6.75 -8.67 12.31
CA ARG A 81 5.87 -8.63 11.12
C ARG A 81 4.87 -7.47 11.23
N MET A 82 4.76 -6.69 10.18
CA MET A 82 3.75 -5.61 10.09
C MET A 82 3.09 -5.59 8.72
N LEU A 83 1.92 -4.96 8.62
CA LEU A 83 1.38 -4.53 7.34
C LEU A 83 1.76 -3.08 7.07
N TYR A 84 2.06 -2.79 5.81
CA TYR A 84 2.22 -1.44 5.31
C TYR A 84 1.04 -1.14 4.39
N LEU A 85 0.27 -0.11 4.72
CA LEU A 85 -0.80 0.42 3.89
C LEU A 85 -0.18 1.46 2.98
N GLU A 86 -0.07 1.13 1.69
CA GLU A 86 0.51 2.01 0.68
C GLU A 86 -0.46 3.10 0.30
N ASP A 87 -1.65 2.71 -0.18
CA ASP A 87 -2.68 3.63 -0.62
C ASP A 87 -4.00 3.42 0.11
N LEU A 88 -4.63 4.51 0.51
CA LEU A 88 -6.01 4.55 0.96
C LEU A 88 -6.74 5.68 0.24
N VAL A 89 -7.50 5.34 -0.77
CA VAL A 89 -8.21 6.32 -1.60
C VAL A 89 -9.70 6.00 -1.69
N VAL A 90 -10.51 7.04 -1.67
CA VAL A 90 -11.93 7.01 -2.02
C VAL A 90 -12.13 8.11 -3.05
N THR A 91 -12.75 7.78 -4.20
CA THR A 91 -13.02 8.75 -5.26
C THR A 91 -13.76 9.96 -4.70
N GLU A 92 -13.47 11.13 -5.22
CA GLU A 92 -13.97 12.41 -4.68
C GLU A 92 -15.49 12.41 -4.51
N ALA A 93 -16.22 11.92 -5.50
CA ALA A 93 -17.69 11.85 -5.49
C ALA A 93 -18.27 10.98 -4.37
N ALA A 94 -17.49 10.02 -3.84
CA ALA A 94 -17.92 9.11 -2.79
C ALA A 94 -17.38 9.47 -1.39
N ARG A 95 -16.55 10.50 -1.28
CA ARG A 95 -16.01 10.96 0.02
C ARG A 95 -17.13 11.38 0.97
N ARG A 96 -16.82 11.39 2.27
CA ARG A 96 -17.76 11.71 3.38
C ARG A 96 -18.87 10.68 3.61
N GLY A 97 -18.89 9.57 2.85
CA GLY A 97 -19.80 8.44 3.07
C GLY A 97 -19.35 7.41 4.13
N GLY A 98 -18.24 7.64 4.81
CA GLY A 98 -17.65 6.67 5.77
C GLY A 98 -16.81 5.57 5.10
N PHE A 99 -16.63 5.60 3.79
CA PHE A 99 -16.00 4.54 3.00
C PHE A 99 -14.50 4.37 3.30
N GLY A 100 -13.77 5.45 3.56
CA GLY A 100 -12.38 5.37 4.00
C GLY A 100 -12.24 4.60 5.32
N ARG A 101 -13.22 4.73 6.23
CA ARG A 101 -13.25 3.97 7.48
C ARG A 101 -13.48 2.47 7.21
N LEU A 102 -14.39 2.11 6.31
CA LEU A 102 -14.66 0.71 5.96
C LEU A 102 -13.40 0.03 5.38
N LEU A 103 -12.70 0.70 4.47
CA LEU A 103 -11.45 0.22 3.89
C LEU A 103 -10.36 0.06 4.95
N PHE A 104 -10.17 1.07 5.79
CA PHE A 104 -9.17 1.02 6.86
C PHE A 104 -9.46 -0.10 7.87
N ASP A 105 -10.71 -0.27 8.27
CA ASP A 105 -11.12 -1.35 9.17
C ASP A 105 -10.86 -2.73 8.56
N ALA A 106 -11.03 -2.91 7.25
CA ALA A 106 -10.69 -4.15 6.54
C ALA A 106 -9.18 -4.44 6.62
N VAL A 107 -8.33 -3.43 6.42
CA VAL A 107 -6.86 -3.59 6.54
C VAL A 107 -6.47 -3.90 7.99
N VAL A 108 -7.11 -3.29 8.99
CA VAL A 108 -6.89 -3.62 10.40
C VAL A 108 -7.30 -5.06 10.70
N ALA A 109 -8.42 -5.53 10.15
CA ALA A 109 -8.84 -6.93 10.29
C ALA A 109 -7.83 -7.90 9.65
N GLU A 110 -7.32 -7.57 8.47
CA GLU A 110 -6.26 -8.34 7.79
C GLU A 110 -4.96 -8.36 8.61
N ALA A 111 -4.56 -7.20 9.17
CA ALA A 111 -3.37 -7.12 10.03
C ALA A 111 -3.49 -8.06 11.24
N ARG A 112 -4.66 -8.10 11.88
CA ARG A 112 -4.94 -9.01 13.00
C ARG A 112 -4.92 -10.47 12.55
N ALA A 113 -5.56 -10.80 11.44
CA ALA A 113 -5.67 -12.16 10.92
C ALA A 113 -4.30 -12.73 10.51
N THR A 114 -3.38 -11.88 10.02
CA THR A 114 -2.03 -12.27 9.61
C THR A 114 -1.00 -12.20 10.74
N GLY A 115 -1.42 -11.85 11.96
CA GLY A 115 -0.52 -11.74 13.12
C GLY A 115 0.43 -10.55 13.04
N ALA A 116 0.09 -9.53 12.25
CA ALA A 116 0.90 -8.31 12.21
C ALA A 116 0.78 -7.56 13.55
N VAL A 117 1.92 -7.15 14.08
CA VAL A 117 2.01 -6.43 15.35
C VAL A 117 1.92 -4.91 15.17
N ARG A 118 1.91 -4.44 13.93
CA ARG A 118 1.83 -3.02 13.58
C ARG A 118 1.18 -2.86 12.20
N LEU A 119 0.37 -1.83 12.05
CA LEU A 119 -0.04 -1.27 10.76
C LEU A 119 0.66 0.08 10.59
N LYS A 120 1.37 0.29 9.48
CA LYS A 120 2.11 1.53 9.18
C LYS A 120 1.66 2.07 7.83
N TRP A 121 1.68 3.38 7.68
CA TRP A 121 1.46 4.12 6.43
C TRP A 121 2.20 5.45 6.48
N GLN A 122 2.20 6.17 5.37
CA GLN A 122 2.63 7.55 5.27
C GLN A 122 1.44 8.46 4.95
N VAL A 123 1.54 9.70 5.32
CA VAL A 123 0.57 10.74 4.98
C VAL A 123 1.33 12.05 4.77
N LEU A 124 0.99 12.78 3.73
CA LEU A 124 1.62 14.08 3.47
C LEU A 124 1.32 15.06 4.61
N ASP A 125 2.31 15.81 5.02
CA ASP A 125 2.27 16.71 6.17
C ASP A 125 1.21 17.82 6.05
N TRP A 126 0.87 18.18 4.81
CA TRP A 126 -0.17 19.15 4.51
C TRP A 126 -1.58 18.55 4.34
N ASN A 127 -1.72 17.20 4.34
CA ASN A 127 -3.01 16.52 4.15
C ASN A 127 -3.80 16.46 5.48
N GLU A 128 -4.17 17.63 5.98
CA GLU A 128 -4.93 17.78 7.23
C GLU A 128 -6.21 16.92 7.30
N PRO A 129 -7.00 16.75 6.21
CA PRO A 129 -8.16 15.87 6.23
C PRO A 129 -7.81 14.42 6.55
N ALA A 130 -6.74 13.88 5.94
CA ALA A 130 -6.28 12.51 6.20
C ALA A 130 -5.65 12.39 7.59
N ILE A 131 -4.83 13.34 8.00
CA ILE A 131 -4.24 13.38 9.35
C ILE A 131 -5.34 13.40 10.41
N GLY A 132 -6.36 14.25 10.23
CA GLY A 132 -7.51 14.32 11.13
C GLY A 132 -8.33 13.02 11.15
N PHE A 133 -8.48 12.34 10.01
CA PHE A 133 -9.11 11.04 9.92
C PHE A 133 -8.34 9.99 10.74
N TYR A 134 -7.04 9.85 10.55
CA TYR A 134 -6.24 8.88 11.26
C TYR A 134 -6.17 9.14 12.77
N ARG A 135 -6.05 10.42 13.18
CA ARG A 135 -6.09 10.80 14.61
C ARG A 135 -7.40 10.39 15.29
N LYS A 136 -8.54 10.54 14.61
CA LYS A 136 -9.85 10.09 15.11
C LYS A 136 -9.95 8.57 15.26
N LEU A 137 -9.12 7.81 14.55
CA LEU A 137 -8.99 6.35 14.69
C LEU A 137 -8.03 5.94 15.81
N GLY A 138 -7.42 6.90 16.52
CA GLY A 138 -6.44 6.64 17.59
C GLY A 138 -5.02 6.42 17.07
N ALA A 139 -4.74 6.77 15.81
CA ALA A 139 -3.40 6.64 15.26
C ALA A 139 -2.45 7.72 15.80
N ILE A 140 -1.20 7.34 16.00
CA ILE A 140 -0.09 8.25 16.30
C ILE A 140 0.54 8.64 14.97
N ILE A 141 0.65 9.95 14.70
CA ILE A 141 1.36 10.49 13.53
C ILE A 141 2.74 10.92 13.98
N GLU A 142 3.75 10.20 13.47
CA GLU A 142 5.17 10.48 13.75
C GLU A 142 5.69 11.48 12.68
N THR A 143 6.38 12.52 13.10
CA THR A 143 6.91 13.58 12.21
C THR A 143 8.44 13.62 12.17
N GLU A 144 9.09 12.74 12.90
CA GLU A 144 10.55 12.77 13.12
C GLU A 144 11.34 12.03 12.01
N TRP A 145 10.67 11.25 11.16
CA TRP A 145 11.30 10.45 10.13
C TRP A 145 11.21 11.12 8.76
N LEU A 146 12.38 11.25 8.12
CA LEU A 146 12.46 11.69 6.74
C LEU A 146 12.44 10.48 5.81
N ASN A 147 11.80 10.62 4.65
CA ASN A 147 11.80 9.63 3.59
C ASN A 147 13.08 9.76 2.77
N GLY A 148 13.75 8.65 2.48
CA GLY A 148 14.85 8.59 1.54
C GLY A 148 14.52 7.62 0.42
N ASN A 149 14.84 7.99 -0.83
CA ASN A 149 14.64 7.14 -2.00
C ASN A 149 15.77 7.34 -3.02
N LEU A 150 15.99 6.33 -3.81
CA LEU A 150 16.72 6.42 -5.07
C LEU A 150 15.76 6.01 -6.17
N ASP A 151 15.60 6.84 -7.19
CA ASP A 151 14.81 6.52 -8.37
C ASP A 151 15.53 5.53 -9.30
N THR A 152 14.87 5.13 -10.39
CA THR A 152 15.40 4.16 -11.35
C THR A 152 16.73 4.62 -11.95
N THR A 153 16.89 5.90 -12.27
CA THR A 153 18.12 6.47 -12.83
C THR A 153 19.22 6.45 -11.80
N GLN A 154 18.93 6.93 -10.60
CA GLN A 154 19.89 6.95 -9.49
C GLN A 154 20.35 5.54 -9.10
N LEU A 155 19.43 4.55 -9.10
CA LEU A 155 19.78 3.14 -8.86
C LEU A 155 20.71 2.58 -9.95
N ALA A 156 20.46 2.91 -11.21
CA ALA A 156 21.27 2.45 -12.33
C ALA A 156 22.68 3.07 -12.35
N GLU A 157 22.80 4.32 -11.91
CA GLU A 157 24.05 5.08 -11.88
C GLU A 157 24.84 4.91 -10.58
N TYR A 158 24.24 4.27 -9.55
CA TYR A 158 24.86 4.12 -8.25
C TYR A 158 26.12 3.25 -8.33
N ALA A 159 27.28 3.83 -8.03
CA ALA A 159 28.55 3.11 -7.99
C ALA A 159 28.60 2.20 -6.76
N VAL A 160 28.36 0.91 -6.95
CA VAL A 160 28.53 -0.08 -5.89
C VAL A 160 30.02 -0.29 -5.63
N ALA A 161 30.47 -0.11 -4.38
CA ALA A 161 31.83 -0.43 -4.01
C ALA A 161 32.11 -1.92 -4.29
N PRO A 162 33.34 -2.29 -4.77
CA PRO A 162 33.69 -3.68 -5.01
C PRO A 162 33.44 -4.48 -3.71
N ALA A 163 32.71 -5.60 -3.85
CA ALA A 163 32.38 -6.45 -2.72
C ALA A 163 33.69 -6.89 -2.02
N ALA A 164 33.88 -6.46 -0.77
CA ALA A 164 34.78 -7.20 0.10
C ALA A 164 34.28 -8.65 0.09
N THR A 165 35.16 -9.60 -0.18
CA THR A 165 34.83 -11.01 -0.33
C THR A 165 33.89 -11.46 0.80
N MET A 166 32.64 -11.60 0.51
CA MET A 166 31.70 -12.18 1.48
C MET A 166 32.11 -13.64 1.63
N ALA A 167 32.61 -14.01 2.82
CA ALA A 167 32.83 -15.40 3.13
C ALA A 167 31.53 -16.17 2.92
N ALA A 168 31.59 -17.25 2.14
CA ALA A 168 30.45 -18.13 1.94
C ALA A 168 29.88 -18.54 3.31
N ALA A 169 28.56 -18.47 3.45
CA ALA A 169 27.92 -18.98 4.66
C ALA A 169 28.35 -20.45 4.86
N PRO A 170 28.67 -20.88 6.08
CA PRO A 170 29.04 -22.26 6.34
C PRO A 170 27.87 -23.15 5.87
N GLU A 171 28.17 -24.11 5.00
CA GLU A 171 27.23 -25.16 4.65
C GLU A 171 26.81 -25.83 5.95
N THR A 172 25.52 -25.75 6.29
CA THR A 172 24.97 -26.53 7.39
C THR A 172 25.02 -27.97 6.97
N GLY A 173 26.11 -28.68 7.37
CA GLY A 173 26.28 -30.10 7.17
C GLY A 173 25.07 -30.83 7.73
N SER A 174 24.33 -31.46 6.86
CA SER A 174 23.38 -32.52 7.18
C SER A 174 24.20 -33.65 7.84
N SER A 175 24.04 -33.82 9.13
CA SER A 175 24.49 -35.00 9.84
C SER A 175 23.26 -35.78 10.27
N LEU A 176 23.16 -36.98 9.74
CA LEU A 176 22.37 -38.16 10.00
C LEU A 176 21.68 -38.25 11.38
#